data_46c1cf0a618f789c74698ff50f01dd45
#
_entry.id   46c1cf0a618f789c74698ff50f01dd45
#
_cell.length_a   1.000
_cell.length_b   1.000
_cell.length_c   1.000
_cell.angle_alpha   90.00
_cell.angle_beta   90.00
_cell.angle_gamma   90.00
#
_symmetry.space_group_name_H-M   'P 1'
#
loop_
_entity.id
_entity.type
_entity.pdbx_description
1 polymer ?
#
loop_
_entity_poly.entity_id
_entity_poly.type
_entity_poly.pdbx_seq_one_letter_code
_entity_poly.pdbx_strand_id
1 'polypeptide(L)'
;MKLTPQELNKISDLTLEHYNRNAEDFHAGTHDHDVSQNIAALLQYIEGEAPFTILDFGCGPGRDLKVFTELGHVAVGLEGAAHFVEMARAHGSGEVWRQDFLKLELPDKHFDGVFANAALFHVPSQELPRVLRELHATLKPRGVLFSSNPHGHNDEGWNRGRYGAFYDLETWRRYLSAAGFEELTHYYRPTGRPRFMQPWLASVWRCLG
;
A
#
# COMPACT_ATOMS: atom_id res chain seq x y z
N MET A 1 -23.42 -9.21 3.51
CA MET A 1 -24.28 -8.02 3.76
C MET A 1 -23.42 -6.79 3.48
N LYS A 2 -23.98 -5.74 2.85
CA LYS A 2 -23.22 -4.54 2.55
C LYS A 2 -23.01 -3.71 3.82
N LEU A 3 -21.77 -3.29 4.10
CA LEU A 3 -21.46 -2.40 5.23
C LEU A 3 -22.10 -1.02 5.01
N THR A 4 -22.67 -0.45 6.05
CA THR A 4 -23.17 0.92 6.05
C THR A 4 -22.02 1.93 6.12
N PRO A 5 -22.23 3.20 5.76
CA PRO A 5 -21.21 4.24 5.91
C PRO A 5 -20.70 4.39 7.35
N GLN A 6 -21.56 4.18 8.35
CA GLN A 6 -21.18 4.22 9.76
C GLN A 6 -20.27 3.05 10.15
N GLU A 7 -20.54 1.84 9.64
CA GLU A 7 -19.69 0.67 9.86
C GLU A 7 -18.33 0.84 9.18
N LEU A 8 -18.28 1.37 7.96
CA LEU A 8 -17.04 1.68 7.26
C LEU A 8 -16.19 2.70 8.02
N ASN A 9 -16.80 3.81 8.47
CA ASN A 9 -16.09 4.79 9.30
C ASN A 9 -15.55 4.15 10.60
N LYS A 10 -16.35 3.34 11.27
CA LYS A 10 -15.92 2.64 12.49
C LYS A 10 -14.74 1.68 12.22
N ILE A 11 -14.73 0.99 11.09
CA ILE A 11 -13.61 0.12 10.68
C ILE A 11 -12.33 0.94 10.52
N SER A 12 -12.41 2.07 9.79
CA SER A 12 -11.28 2.96 9.61
C SER A 12 -10.80 3.54 10.95
N ASP A 13 -11.69 4.16 11.71
CA ASP A 13 -11.35 4.83 12.97
C ASP A 13 -10.65 3.88 13.95
N LEU A 14 -11.20 2.67 14.16
CA LEU A 14 -10.60 1.70 15.08
C LEU A 14 -9.28 1.12 14.57
N THR A 15 -9.12 0.94 13.26
CA THR A 15 -7.85 0.49 12.67
C THR A 15 -6.77 1.56 12.83
N LEU A 16 -7.08 2.81 12.53
CA LEU A 16 -6.17 3.94 12.71
C LEU A 16 -5.83 4.16 14.19
N GLU A 17 -6.83 4.04 15.08
CA GLU A 17 -6.59 4.13 16.54
C GLU A 17 -5.65 3.02 17.04
N HIS A 18 -5.80 1.80 16.52
CA HIS A 18 -4.86 0.70 16.84
C HIS A 18 -3.43 1.07 16.48
N TYR A 19 -3.19 1.59 15.27
CA TYR A 19 -1.85 2.00 14.84
C TYR A 19 -1.32 3.20 15.64
N ASN A 20 -2.18 4.19 15.96
CA ASN A 20 -1.79 5.31 16.81
C ASN A 20 -1.32 4.88 18.20
N ARG A 21 -2.02 3.92 18.82
CA ARG A 21 -1.67 3.42 20.15
C ARG A 21 -0.40 2.57 20.18
N ASN A 22 -0.08 1.90 19.10
CA ASN A 22 1.03 0.95 19.02
C ASN A 22 2.17 1.44 18.10
N ALA A 23 2.25 2.74 17.84
CA ALA A 23 3.15 3.29 16.82
C ALA A 23 4.63 3.02 17.12
N GLU A 24 5.06 3.22 18.37
CA GLU A 24 6.44 3.00 18.79
C GLU A 24 6.82 1.51 18.71
N ASP A 25 5.97 0.62 19.22
CA ASP A 25 6.20 -0.83 19.19
C ASP A 25 6.23 -1.34 17.73
N PHE A 26 5.35 -0.81 16.88
CA PHE A 26 5.33 -1.13 15.46
C PHE A 26 6.63 -0.68 14.78
N HIS A 27 7.06 0.55 15.03
CA HIS A 27 8.32 1.05 14.50
C HIS A 27 9.51 0.22 14.97
N ALA A 28 9.62 -0.04 16.28
CA ALA A 28 10.67 -0.86 16.85
C ALA A 28 10.74 -2.27 16.23
N GLY A 29 9.58 -2.84 15.89
CA GLY A 29 9.49 -4.19 15.32
C GLY A 29 9.62 -4.26 13.80
N THR A 30 9.68 -3.12 13.08
CA THR A 30 9.64 -3.13 11.60
C THR A 30 10.68 -2.24 10.92
N HIS A 31 11.37 -1.36 11.65
CA HIS A 31 12.28 -0.36 11.07
C HIS A 31 13.45 -0.98 10.30
N ASP A 32 13.89 -2.18 10.66
CA ASP A 32 15.00 -2.92 10.08
C ASP A 32 14.59 -4.03 9.09
N HIS A 33 13.28 -4.16 8.80
CA HIS A 33 12.83 -5.15 7.83
C HIS A 33 13.35 -4.83 6.42
N ASP A 34 14.03 -5.80 5.82
CA ASP A 34 14.48 -5.68 4.44
C ASP A 34 13.30 -5.79 3.45
N VAL A 35 13.06 -4.70 2.74
CA VAL A 35 12.05 -4.57 1.68
C VAL A 35 12.67 -4.18 0.34
N SER A 36 13.98 -4.26 0.22
CA SER A 36 14.72 -3.90 -1.00
C SER A 36 14.19 -4.60 -2.24
N GLN A 37 13.80 -5.88 -2.12
CA GLN A 37 13.16 -6.63 -3.20
C GLN A 37 11.85 -5.99 -3.67
N ASN A 38 11.04 -5.47 -2.75
CA ASN A 38 9.74 -4.84 -3.08
C ASN A 38 9.97 -3.50 -3.78
N ILE A 39 10.91 -2.70 -3.28
CA ILE A 39 11.30 -1.41 -3.88
C ILE A 39 11.86 -1.64 -5.30
N ALA A 40 12.79 -2.58 -5.45
CA ALA A 40 13.34 -2.95 -6.76
C ALA A 40 12.23 -3.45 -7.71
N ALA A 41 11.26 -4.22 -7.21
CA ALA A 41 10.14 -4.71 -7.99
C ALA A 41 9.24 -3.58 -8.53
N LEU A 42 9.04 -2.48 -7.78
CA LEU A 42 8.37 -1.31 -8.32
C LEU A 42 9.24 -0.61 -9.39
N LEU A 43 10.46 -0.23 -9.01
CA LEU A 43 11.31 0.66 -9.79
C LEU A 43 11.69 0.07 -11.16
N GLN A 44 11.93 -1.25 -11.24
CA GLN A 44 12.34 -1.91 -12.51
C GLN A 44 11.28 -1.87 -13.61
N TYR A 45 10.00 -1.64 -13.26
CA TYR A 45 8.89 -1.59 -14.20
C TYR A 45 8.42 -0.17 -14.54
N ILE A 46 8.89 0.86 -13.83
CA ILE A 46 8.58 2.25 -14.20
C ILE A 46 9.37 2.58 -15.49
N GLU A 47 8.66 3.04 -16.50
CA GLU A 47 9.23 3.44 -17.78
C GLU A 47 9.80 4.86 -17.71
N GLY A 48 10.85 5.15 -18.51
CA GLY A 48 11.51 6.44 -18.55
C GLY A 48 12.77 6.50 -17.71
N GLU A 49 13.23 7.72 -17.44
CA GLU A 49 14.47 7.98 -16.70
C GLU A 49 14.13 8.59 -15.32
N ALA A 50 14.88 8.20 -14.29
CA ALA A 50 14.80 8.80 -12.96
C ALA A 50 15.20 10.30 -12.99
N PRO A 51 14.70 11.13 -12.07
CA PRO A 51 13.93 10.76 -10.89
C PRO A 51 12.44 10.51 -11.18
N PHE A 52 11.85 9.52 -10.49
CA PHE A 52 10.42 9.24 -10.54
C PHE A 52 9.67 9.92 -9.40
N THR A 53 8.38 10.22 -9.62
CA THR A 53 7.46 10.67 -8.57
C THR A 53 6.69 9.46 -8.04
N ILE A 54 6.86 9.14 -6.75
CA ILE A 54 6.36 7.90 -6.14
C ILE A 54 5.43 8.23 -4.97
N LEU A 55 4.25 7.63 -4.95
CA LEU A 55 3.37 7.62 -3.79
C LEU A 55 3.67 6.39 -2.93
N ASP A 56 4.13 6.59 -1.70
CA ASP A 56 4.21 5.54 -0.66
C ASP A 56 2.86 5.49 0.08
N PHE A 57 1.98 4.60 -0.38
CA PHE A 57 0.61 4.46 0.08
C PHE A 57 0.55 3.58 1.34
N GLY A 58 0.28 4.21 2.47
CA GLY A 58 0.41 3.61 3.79
C GLY A 58 1.87 3.58 4.24
N CYS A 59 2.54 4.74 4.18
CA CYS A 59 3.97 4.83 4.45
C CYS A 59 4.37 4.52 5.90
N GLY A 60 3.40 4.42 6.82
CA GLY A 60 3.66 4.18 8.23
C GLY A 60 4.65 5.20 8.81
N PRO A 61 5.63 4.77 9.62
CA PRO A 61 6.66 5.66 10.18
C PRO A 61 7.64 6.25 9.17
N GLY A 62 7.51 5.96 7.84
CA GLY A 62 8.32 6.59 6.79
C GLY A 62 9.59 5.84 6.39
N ARG A 63 9.76 4.55 6.75
CA ARG A 63 10.93 3.74 6.38
C ARG A 63 11.13 3.67 4.87
N ASP A 64 10.09 3.29 4.12
CA ASP A 64 10.18 3.06 2.68
C ASP A 64 10.24 4.39 1.93
N LEU A 65 9.51 5.40 2.40
CA LEU A 65 9.56 6.78 1.92
C LEU A 65 10.99 7.34 1.96
N LYS A 66 11.72 7.10 3.05
CA LYS A 66 13.13 7.50 3.20
C LYS A 66 14.01 6.83 2.14
N VAL A 67 13.83 5.54 1.90
CA VAL A 67 14.63 4.80 0.90
C VAL A 67 14.41 5.37 -0.51
N PHE A 68 13.16 5.66 -0.91
CA PHE A 68 12.92 6.30 -2.21
C PHE A 68 13.59 7.66 -2.34
N THR A 69 13.59 8.46 -1.29
CA THR A 69 14.27 9.77 -1.26
C THR A 69 15.79 9.61 -1.36
N GLU A 70 16.37 8.67 -0.64
CA GLU A 70 17.82 8.37 -0.68
C GLU A 70 18.25 7.83 -2.05
N LEU A 71 17.38 7.17 -2.79
CA LEU A 71 17.58 6.75 -4.17
C LEU A 71 17.45 7.91 -5.18
N GLY A 72 17.12 9.11 -4.73
CA GLY A 72 17.01 10.31 -5.55
C GLY A 72 15.65 10.52 -6.21
N HIS A 73 14.61 9.78 -5.80
CA HIS A 73 13.24 9.94 -6.29
C HIS A 73 12.48 11.02 -5.51
N VAL A 74 11.44 11.57 -6.13
CA VAL A 74 10.47 12.45 -5.45
C VAL A 74 9.41 11.56 -4.81
N ALA A 75 9.48 11.37 -3.50
CA ALA A 75 8.56 10.49 -2.78
C ALA A 75 7.57 11.29 -1.93
N VAL A 76 6.31 10.92 -1.99
CA VAL A 76 5.21 11.45 -1.18
C VAL A 76 4.64 10.31 -0.35
N GLY A 77 4.60 10.46 0.96
CA GLY A 77 3.95 9.50 1.86
C GLY A 77 2.47 9.82 2.02
N LEU A 78 1.62 8.79 2.07
CA LEU A 78 0.23 8.91 2.48
C LEU A 78 -0.02 7.96 3.65
N GLU A 79 -0.56 8.49 4.76
CA GLU A 79 -0.78 7.73 5.99
C GLU A 79 -2.00 8.28 6.76
N GLY A 80 -2.82 7.40 7.32
CA GLY A 80 -4.00 7.78 8.08
C GLY A 80 -3.74 7.98 9.57
N ALA A 81 -2.84 7.19 10.16
CA ALA A 81 -2.53 7.23 11.59
C ALA A 81 -1.69 8.48 11.93
N ALA A 82 -2.24 9.36 12.75
CA ALA A 82 -1.61 10.65 13.06
C ALA A 82 -0.20 10.51 13.62
N HIS A 83 0.02 9.53 14.51
CA HIS A 83 1.32 9.30 15.13
C HIS A 83 2.37 8.84 14.09
N PHE A 84 1.99 7.96 13.15
CA PHE A 84 2.88 7.59 12.06
C PHE A 84 3.21 8.78 11.14
N VAL A 85 2.24 9.66 10.86
CA VAL A 85 2.48 10.89 10.08
C VAL A 85 3.52 11.77 10.76
N GLU A 86 3.42 11.94 12.08
CA GLU A 86 4.39 12.71 12.87
C GLU A 86 5.79 12.08 12.81
N MET A 87 5.88 10.75 12.98
CA MET A 87 7.14 10.02 12.87
C MET A 87 7.76 10.13 11.46
N ALA A 88 6.97 9.92 10.41
CA ALA A 88 7.45 10.01 9.03
C ALA A 88 7.96 11.42 8.69
N ARG A 89 7.27 12.47 9.14
CA ARG A 89 7.70 13.86 8.98
C ARG A 89 8.97 14.19 9.75
N ALA A 90 9.10 13.64 10.96
CA ALA A 90 10.30 13.82 11.80
C ALA A 90 11.57 13.21 11.17
N HIS A 91 11.41 12.13 10.39
CA HIS A 91 12.53 11.54 9.64
C HIS A 91 12.98 12.36 8.42
N GLY A 92 12.26 13.44 8.07
CA GLY A 92 12.66 14.36 6.99
C GLY A 92 12.63 13.75 5.58
N SER A 93 11.86 12.70 5.36
CA SER A 93 11.92 11.85 4.17
C SER A 93 11.02 12.30 3.01
N GLY A 94 10.54 13.54 2.99
CA GLY A 94 9.66 14.06 1.95
C GLY A 94 8.32 14.56 2.49
N GLU A 95 7.40 14.89 1.57
CA GLU A 95 6.05 15.33 1.91
C GLU A 95 5.22 14.14 2.43
N VAL A 96 4.41 14.36 3.46
CA VAL A 96 3.52 13.33 4.02
C VAL A 96 2.10 13.89 4.14
N TRP A 97 1.17 13.27 3.41
CA TRP A 97 -0.26 13.58 3.45
C TRP A 97 -0.96 12.71 4.49
N ARG A 98 -1.74 13.35 5.35
CA ARG A 98 -2.59 12.61 6.28
C ARG A 98 -3.96 12.38 5.64
N GLN A 99 -4.20 11.16 5.16
CA GLN A 99 -5.47 10.78 4.55
C GLN A 99 -5.89 9.36 4.98
N ASP A 100 -7.19 9.18 5.16
CA ASP A 100 -7.82 7.88 5.34
C ASP A 100 -7.99 7.20 3.96
N PHE A 101 -7.67 5.91 3.84
CA PHE A 101 -7.84 5.14 2.60
C PHE A 101 -9.28 5.11 2.09
N LEU A 102 -10.24 5.35 2.97
CA LEU A 102 -11.65 5.46 2.59
C LEU A 102 -12.07 6.88 2.16
N LYS A 103 -11.18 7.88 2.26
CA LYS A 103 -11.43 9.30 1.95
C LYS A 103 -10.22 9.92 1.29
N LEU A 104 -9.88 9.39 0.11
CA LEU A 104 -8.70 9.83 -0.65
C LEU A 104 -8.98 11.11 -1.43
N GLU A 105 -8.00 12.00 -1.44
CA GLU A 105 -7.94 13.20 -2.26
C GLU A 105 -6.59 13.20 -2.99
N LEU A 106 -6.50 12.45 -4.08
CA LEU A 106 -5.27 12.26 -4.84
C LEU A 106 -5.31 13.09 -6.14
N PRO A 107 -4.18 13.70 -6.54
CA PRO A 107 -4.10 14.40 -7.82
C PRO A 107 -4.13 13.39 -8.98
N ASP A 108 -4.80 13.75 -10.07
CA ASP A 108 -4.85 12.93 -11.27
C ASP A 108 -3.50 12.89 -12.00
N LYS A 109 -3.12 11.71 -12.53
CA LYS A 109 -1.97 11.49 -13.42
C LYS A 109 -0.67 12.12 -12.89
N HIS A 110 -0.41 11.96 -11.62
CA HIS A 110 0.68 12.64 -10.93
C HIS A 110 1.89 11.72 -10.69
N PHE A 111 1.66 10.45 -10.33
CA PHE A 111 2.71 9.54 -9.90
C PHE A 111 3.16 8.60 -11.03
N ASP A 112 4.47 8.37 -11.13
CA ASP A 112 5.06 7.34 -11.98
C ASP A 112 4.86 5.95 -11.36
N GLY A 113 4.87 5.89 -10.01
CA GLY A 113 4.66 4.68 -9.25
C GLY A 113 3.84 4.89 -7.98
N VAL A 114 3.06 3.88 -7.61
CA VAL A 114 2.41 3.75 -6.30
C VAL A 114 2.99 2.53 -5.60
N PHE A 115 3.50 2.71 -4.40
CA PHE A 115 4.05 1.66 -3.55
C PHE A 115 3.11 1.40 -2.37
N ALA A 116 2.35 0.31 -2.41
CA ALA A 116 1.40 -0.08 -1.38
C ALA A 116 1.89 -1.33 -0.62
N ASN A 117 2.92 -1.15 0.19
CA ASN A 117 3.56 -2.23 0.93
C ASN A 117 2.88 -2.46 2.28
N ALA A 118 2.12 -3.54 2.41
CA ALA A 118 1.36 -3.89 3.61
C ALA A 118 0.27 -2.86 3.99
N ALA A 119 -0.42 -2.29 2.99
CA ALA A 119 -1.41 -1.23 3.18
C ALA A 119 -2.82 -1.61 2.69
N LEU A 120 -2.96 -2.05 1.45
CA LEU A 120 -4.27 -2.24 0.79
C LEU A 120 -5.16 -3.31 1.45
N PHE A 121 -4.60 -4.24 2.20
CA PHE A 121 -5.40 -5.23 2.93
C PHE A 121 -6.23 -4.61 4.09
N HIS A 122 -5.98 -3.36 4.47
CA HIS A 122 -6.81 -2.64 5.45
C HIS A 122 -8.05 -2.01 4.83
N VAL A 123 -8.18 -2.03 3.51
CA VAL A 123 -9.38 -1.54 2.81
C VAL A 123 -10.43 -2.66 2.81
N PRO A 124 -11.65 -2.44 3.38
CA PRO A 124 -12.74 -3.39 3.28
C PRO A 124 -13.02 -3.77 1.82
N SER A 125 -13.37 -5.04 1.56
CA SER A 125 -13.60 -5.57 0.21
C SER A 125 -14.63 -4.77 -0.59
N GLN A 126 -15.63 -4.21 0.11
CA GLN A 126 -16.65 -3.34 -0.47
C GLN A 126 -16.10 -2.05 -1.08
N GLU A 127 -15.04 -1.47 -0.48
CA GLU A 127 -14.44 -0.19 -0.89
C GLU A 127 -13.19 -0.39 -1.78
N LEU A 128 -12.61 -1.58 -1.78
CA LEU A 128 -11.40 -1.87 -2.54
C LEU A 128 -11.51 -1.51 -4.04
N PRO A 129 -12.64 -1.80 -4.75
CA PRO A 129 -12.76 -1.41 -6.15
C PRO A 129 -12.73 0.11 -6.38
N ARG A 130 -13.22 0.92 -5.42
CA ARG A 130 -13.17 2.38 -5.48
C ARG A 130 -11.74 2.85 -5.27
N VAL A 131 -11.09 2.40 -4.18
CA VAL A 131 -9.71 2.78 -3.86
C VAL A 131 -8.76 2.43 -4.99
N LEU A 132 -8.88 1.24 -5.59
CA LEU A 132 -8.04 0.85 -6.72
C LEU A 132 -8.25 1.74 -7.96
N ARG A 133 -9.49 2.21 -8.25
CA ARG A 133 -9.73 3.18 -9.33
C ARG A 133 -9.13 4.55 -9.01
N GLU A 134 -9.14 5.00 -7.77
CA GLU A 134 -8.49 6.25 -7.35
C GLU A 134 -6.97 6.14 -7.48
N LEU A 135 -6.39 4.99 -7.12
CA LEU A 135 -4.96 4.72 -7.35
C LEU A 135 -4.63 4.63 -8.84
N HIS A 136 -5.53 4.10 -9.66
CA HIS A 136 -5.36 4.10 -11.12
C HIS A 136 -5.38 5.52 -11.67
N ALA A 137 -6.33 6.34 -11.24
CA ALA A 137 -6.48 7.73 -11.73
C ALA A 137 -5.30 8.63 -11.36
N THR A 138 -4.67 8.41 -10.19
CA THR A 138 -3.50 9.20 -9.77
C THR A 138 -2.21 8.80 -10.46
N LEU A 139 -2.14 7.61 -11.06
CA LEU A 139 -0.99 7.18 -11.86
C LEU A 139 -0.96 7.89 -13.21
N LYS A 140 0.22 8.28 -13.66
CA LYS A 140 0.45 8.69 -15.04
C LYS A 140 0.12 7.55 -16.01
N PRO A 141 -0.15 7.83 -17.30
CA PRO A 141 -0.32 6.77 -18.30
C PRO A 141 0.86 5.78 -18.25
N ARG A 142 0.55 4.48 -18.17
CA ARG A 142 1.52 3.39 -18.00
C ARG A 142 2.29 3.39 -16.66
N GLY A 143 1.87 4.17 -15.67
CA GLY A 143 2.41 4.14 -14.32
C GLY A 143 2.26 2.76 -13.66
N VAL A 144 2.98 2.53 -12.59
CA VAL A 144 3.12 1.21 -11.96
C VAL A 144 2.58 1.20 -10.55
N LEU A 145 1.72 0.23 -10.23
CA LEU A 145 1.31 -0.07 -8.87
C LEU A 145 2.05 -1.31 -8.37
N PHE A 146 2.75 -1.17 -7.26
CA PHE A 146 3.22 -2.30 -6.44
C PHE A 146 2.29 -2.51 -5.26
N SER A 147 1.95 -3.76 -4.96
CA SER A 147 1.26 -4.13 -3.72
C SER A 147 1.87 -5.35 -3.07
N SER A 148 1.94 -5.35 -1.72
CA SER A 148 2.29 -6.52 -0.93
C SER A 148 1.27 -6.67 0.20
N ASN A 149 0.54 -7.77 0.22
CA ASN A 149 -0.52 -8.03 1.19
C ASN A 149 -0.36 -9.42 1.83
N PRO A 150 -0.84 -9.63 3.06
CA PRO A 150 -0.97 -10.98 3.59
C PRO A 150 -1.85 -11.81 2.67
N HIS A 151 -1.35 -12.98 2.29
CA HIS A 151 -2.11 -13.93 1.48
C HIS A 151 -3.15 -14.66 2.35
N GLY A 152 -4.38 -14.77 1.85
CA GLY A 152 -5.47 -15.43 2.57
C GLY A 152 -6.39 -16.24 1.67
N HIS A 153 -7.60 -16.51 2.14
CA HIS A 153 -8.61 -17.35 1.49
C HIS A 153 -9.88 -16.56 1.15
N ASN A 154 -9.74 -15.26 0.85
CA ASN A 154 -10.82 -14.35 0.51
C ASN A 154 -11.76 -14.06 1.70
N ASP A 155 -11.18 -13.96 2.86
CA ASP A 155 -11.83 -13.60 4.11
C ASP A 155 -11.46 -12.19 4.55
N GLU A 156 -12.35 -11.54 5.28
CA GLU A 156 -12.09 -10.24 5.88
C GLU A 156 -12.68 -10.14 7.28
N GLY A 157 -12.09 -9.31 8.11
CA GLY A 157 -12.56 -9.07 9.47
C GLY A 157 -11.52 -8.48 10.40
N TRP A 158 -11.86 -8.47 11.69
CA TRP A 158 -11.00 -7.97 12.74
C TRP A 158 -9.90 -8.99 13.08
N ASN A 159 -8.66 -8.50 13.08
CA ASN A 159 -7.49 -9.28 13.47
C ASN A 159 -6.58 -8.45 14.39
N ARG A 160 -6.47 -8.86 15.65
CA ARG A 160 -5.60 -8.21 16.66
C ARG A 160 -5.82 -6.69 16.76
N GLY A 161 -7.08 -6.25 16.74
CA GLY A 161 -7.46 -4.84 16.92
C GLY A 161 -7.47 -3.98 15.66
N ARG A 162 -7.21 -4.55 14.49
CA ARG A 162 -7.28 -3.88 13.18
C ARG A 162 -8.07 -4.71 12.18
N TYR A 163 -8.73 -4.05 11.25
CA TYR A 163 -9.45 -4.71 10.17
C TYR A 163 -8.50 -5.10 9.05
N GLY A 164 -8.75 -6.25 8.42
CA GLY A 164 -8.00 -6.71 7.26
C GLY A 164 -8.84 -7.59 6.34
N ALA A 165 -8.57 -7.50 5.04
CA ALA A 165 -9.11 -8.34 4.00
C ALA A 165 -7.96 -9.11 3.34
N PHE A 166 -8.08 -10.44 3.30
CA PHE A 166 -7.01 -11.36 2.95
C PHE A 166 -7.39 -12.14 1.70
N TYR A 167 -6.72 -11.87 0.59
CA TYR A 167 -7.07 -12.41 -0.71
C TYR A 167 -6.10 -13.49 -1.16
N ASP A 168 -6.60 -14.48 -1.92
CA ASP A 168 -5.77 -15.30 -2.78
C ASP A 168 -5.37 -14.53 -4.06
N LEU A 169 -4.41 -15.08 -4.81
CA LEU A 169 -3.90 -14.44 -6.02
C LEU A 169 -4.98 -14.24 -7.08
N GLU A 170 -5.87 -15.20 -7.25
CA GLU A 170 -6.90 -15.18 -8.29
C GLU A 170 -7.93 -14.07 -8.01
N THR A 171 -8.34 -13.92 -6.77
CA THR A 171 -9.27 -12.85 -6.36
C THR A 171 -8.57 -11.49 -6.45
N TRP A 172 -7.30 -11.40 -6.05
CA TRP A 172 -6.52 -10.17 -6.16
C TRP A 172 -6.40 -9.72 -7.63
N ARG A 173 -6.09 -10.65 -8.54
CA ARG A 173 -6.07 -10.41 -9.98
C ARG A 173 -7.39 -9.84 -10.51
N ARG A 174 -8.52 -10.40 -10.09
CA ARG A 174 -9.84 -9.91 -10.51
C ARG A 174 -10.08 -8.47 -10.09
N TYR A 175 -9.71 -8.10 -8.88
CA TYR A 175 -9.84 -6.72 -8.39
C TYR A 175 -8.98 -5.74 -9.21
N LEU A 176 -7.71 -6.06 -9.42
CA LEU A 176 -6.79 -5.19 -10.14
C LEU A 176 -7.16 -5.06 -11.62
N SER A 177 -7.47 -6.18 -12.29
CA SER A 177 -7.89 -6.14 -13.71
C SER A 177 -9.20 -5.38 -13.88
N ALA A 178 -10.17 -5.52 -12.98
CA ALA A 178 -11.42 -4.75 -13.01
C ALA A 178 -11.21 -3.24 -12.75
N ALA A 179 -10.12 -2.86 -12.13
CA ALA A 179 -9.73 -1.47 -11.91
C ALA A 179 -8.85 -0.87 -13.03
N GLY A 180 -8.58 -1.62 -14.11
CA GLY A 180 -7.80 -1.14 -15.26
C GLY A 180 -6.29 -1.42 -15.17
N PHE A 181 -5.88 -2.41 -14.38
CA PHE A 181 -4.47 -2.80 -14.27
C PHE A 181 -4.19 -4.12 -14.99
N GLU A 182 -2.99 -4.22 -15.58
CA GLU A 182 -2.42 -5.43 -16.15
C GLU A 182 -1.29 -5.94 -15.24
N GLU A 183 -1.31 -7.24 -14.95
CA GLU A 183 -0.26 -7.88 -14.13
C GLU A 183 1.07 -7.94 -14.90
N LEU A 184 2.12 -7.44 -14.27
CA LEU A 184 3.50 -7.56 -14.79
C LEU A 184 4.22 -8.74 -14.16
N THR A 185 4.08 -8.91 -12.85
CA THR A 185 4.66 -10.03 -12.09
C THR A 185 4.02 -10.17 -10.73
N HIS A 186 4.20 -11.34 -10.12
CA HIS A 186 3.93 -11.56 -8.70
C HIS A 186 4.93 -12.55 -8.11
N TYR A 187 5.06 -12.50 -6.79
CA TYR A 187 5.88 -13.45 -6.03
C TYR A 187 5.38 -13.54 -4.58
N TYR A 188 5.84 -14.59 -3.90
CA TYR A 188 5.51 -14.77 -2.49
C TYR A 188 6.74 -14.55 -1.59
N ARG A 189 6.52 -14.05 -0.38
CA ARG A 189 7.58 -13.72 0.58
C ARG A 189 7.39 -14.43 1.93
N PRO A 190 8.50 -14.71 2.64
CA PRO A 190 9.91 -14.49 2.24
C PRO A 190 10.32 -15.40 1.08
N THR A 191 11.17 -14.90 0.19
CA THR A 191 11.69 -15.70 -0.94
C THR A 191 12.61 -16.81 -0.47
N GLY A 192 12.77 -17.87 -1.28
CA GLY A 192 13.63 -19.01 -0.95
C GLY A 192 13.06 -19.96 0.12
N ARG A 193 11.80 -19.76 0.55
CA ARG A 193 11.09 -20.66 1.45
C ARG A 193 10.01 -21.46 0.72
N PRO A 194 9.63 -22.65 1.22
CA PRO A 194 8.47 -23.37 0.68
C PRO A 194 7.19 -22.49 0.72
N ARG A 195 6.28 -22.68 -0.25
CA ARG A 195 5.09 -21.83 -0.43
C ARG A 195 4.26 -21.66 0.85
N PHE A 196 4.08 -22.70 1.65
CA PHE A 196 3.33 -22.65 2.91
C PHE A 196 3.98 -21.77 4.01
N MET A 197 5.25 -21.41 3.83
CA MET A 197 6.01 -20.49 4.69
C MET A 197 6.10 -19.06 4.13
N GLN A 198 5.37 -18.78 3.06
CA GLN A 198 5.36 -17.49 2.37
C GLN A 198 3.98 -16.82 2.51
N PRO A 199 3.69 -16.19 3.66
CA PRO A 199 2.36 -15.63 3.94
C PRO A 199 2.06 -14.33 3.20
N TRP A 200 3.01 -13.75 2.47
CA TRP A 200 2.84 -12.50 1.77
C TRP A 200 2.77 -12.70 0.26
N LEU A 201 1.77 -12.10 -0.37
CA LEU A 201 1.65 -11.98 -1.82
C LEU A 201 2.09 -10.58 -2.23
N ALA A 202 3.18 -10.49 -2.99
CA ALA A 202 3.64 -9.27 -3.64
C ALA A 202 3.31 -9.32 -5.13
N SER A 203 2.91 -8.20 -5.73
CA SER A 203 2.55 -8.12 -7.13
C SER A 203 2.78 -6.73 -7.70
N VAL A 204 3.07 -6.67 -9.01
CA VAL A 204 3.34 -5.43 -9.75
C VAL A 204 2.40 -5.35 -10.94
N TRP A 205 1.84 -4.17 -11.16
CA TRP A 205 0.75 -3.94 -12.09
C TRP A 205 0.99 -2.68 -12.92
N ARG A 206 0.65 -2.74 -14.21
CA ARG A 206 0.68 -1.62 -15.14
C ARG A 206 -0.70 -0.95 -15.21
N CYS A 207 -0.76 0.38 -15.06
CA CYS A 207 -1.93 1.15 -15.38
C CYS A 207 -2.18 1.10 -16.89
N LEU A 208 -3.34 0.58 -17.30
CA LEU A 208 -3.79 0.64 -18.68
C LEU A 208 -4.39 2.03 -18.96
N GLY A 209 -4.01 2.64 -20.07
CA GLY A 209 -4.48 3.96 -20.47
C GLY A 209 -5.95 4.00 -20.85
#